data_d59d2cf1c3de0eb6fd6363ce1600f214
#
_entry.id   d59d2cf1c3de0eb6fd6363ce1600f214
#
_cell.length_a   1.000
_cell.length_b   1.000
_cell.length_c   1.000
_cell.angle_alpha   90.00
_cell.angle_beta   90.00
_cell.angle_gamma   90.00
#
_symmetry.space_group_name_H-M   'P 1'
#
loop_
_entity.id
_entity.type
_entity.pdbx_description
1 polymer ?
#
loop_
_entity_poly.entity_id
_entity_poly.type
_entity_poly.pdbx_seq_one_letter_code
_entity_poly.pdbx_strand_id
1 'polypeptide(L)'
;MNLNQLKIFYMAAKRGNLSKAAEDLFITQPAVTKGLQRMQEHYDIRLMNRFGKKMVLTNAGEVLFKIAEKIFELEKHAEENIRELKQRKKGRIRIQASESFGAYYLPSIMNPFSKAHPLINISVNILPNEHVVKNIADLACDIGFISYPIEHEKVYTHAILEDQLVFILPPDHPVCRIKRNRPKDLESYPMIVHEKDSAPHQIFHEFMDKNNISVTSSLELSSNRAIKRAVESGLGIALISRKVAEEEIQSGRLMAIPVPDLSIKRKFYLVYHKEKFISDLLQSFIDQVDHWASEYARQIS
;
A
#
# COMPACT_ATOMS: atom_id res chain seq x y z
N MET A 1 -0.79 13.45 33.19
CA MET A 1 -0.67 12.11 32.52
C MET A 1 0.81 11.87 32.27
N ASN A 2 1.30 10.68 32.55
CA ASN A 2 2.63 10.27 32.12
C ASN A 2 2.53 9.10 31.15
N LEU A 3 3.60 8.82 30.40
CA LEU A 3 3.62 7.77 29.38
C LEU A 3 3.30 6.37 29.95
N ASN A 4 3.71 6.07 31.18
CA ASN A 4 3.41 4.77 31.80
C ASN A 4 1.91 4.60 32.07
N GLN A 5 1.22 5.65 32.55
CA GLN A 5 -0.23 5.61 32.74
C GLN A 5 -0.96 5.48 31.40
N LEU A 6 -0.51 6.21 30.36
CA LEU A 6 -1.06 6.11 29.02
C LEU A 6 -0.83 4.71 28.43
N LYS A 7 0.33 4.09 28.68
CA LYS A 7 0.66 2.73 28.22
C LYS A 7 -0.23 1.68 28.88
N ILE A 8 -0.51 1.83 30.17
CA ILE A 8 -1.48 0.96 30.90
C ILE A 8 -2.86 1.05 30.27
N PHE A 9 -3.36 2.27 30.03
CA PHE A 9 -4.64 2.49 29.36
C PHE A 9 -4.66 1.88 27.95
N TYR A 10 -3.64 2.19 27.12
CA TYR A 10 -3.55 1.71 25.74
C TYR A 10 -3.55 0.18 25.67
N MET A 11 -2.75 -0.50 26.50
CA MET A 11 -2.69 -1.95 26.51
C MET A 11 -3.98 -2.59 27.04
N ALA A 12 -4.61 -2.00 28.06
CA ALA A 12 -5.91 -2.44 28.57
C ALA A 12 -7.00 -2.32 27.48
N ALA A 13 -7.01 -1.23 26.72
CA ALA A 13 -7.92 -0.99 25.62
C ALA A 13 -7.68 -1.95 24.45
N LYS A 14 -6.43 -2.07 24.02
CA LYS A 14 -6.02 -2.94 22.91
C LYS A 14 -6.34 -4.42 23.14
N ARG A 15 -6.18 -4.90 24.38
CA ARG A 15 -6.47 -6.30 24.75
C ARG A 15 -7.91 -6.53 25.16
N GLY A 16 -8.64 -5.47 25.49
CA GLY A 16 -9.99 -5.59 26.04
C GLY A 16 -10.06 -6.42 27.34
N ASN A 17 -8.92 -6.62 27.99
CA ASN A 17 -8.76 -7.50 29.18
C ASN A 17 -7.57 -7.05 30.03
N LEU A 18 -7.81 -6.81 31.32
CA LEU A 18 -6.79 -6.30 32.24
C LEU A 18 -5.69 -7.33 32.57
N SER A 19 -6.03 -8.62 32.61
CA SER A 19 -5.03 -9.66 32.89
C SER A 19 -4.06 -9.84 31.73
N LYS A 20 -4.58 -9.86 30.48
CA LYS A 20 -3.74 -9.91 29.27
C LYS A 20 -2.88 -8.64 29.11
N ALA A 21 -3.43 -7.48 29.47
CA ALA A 21 -2.65 -6.25 29.47
C ALA A 21 -1.53 -6.27 30.52
N ALA A 22 -1.77 -6.87 31.67
CA ALA A 22 -0.78 -7.04 32.73
C ALA A 22 0.37 -7.96 32.33
N GLU A 23 0.06 -9.07 31.64
CA GLU A 23 1.04 -9.99 31.04
C GLU A 23 1.94 -9.27 30.04
N ASP A 24 1.35 -8.54 29.09
CA ASP A 24 2.11 -7.79 28.06
C ASP A 24 2.98 -6.68 28.65
N LEU A 25 2.54 -6.08 29.76
CA LEU A 25 3.28 -5.01 30.46
C LEU A 25 4.26 -5.53 31.50
N PHE A 26 4.31 -6.86 31.74
CA PHE A 26 5.13 -7.48 32.76
C PHE A 26 4.88 -6.91 34.19
N ILE A 27 3.61 -6.60 34.51
CA ILE A 27 3.17 -6.10 35.81
C ILE A 27 1.97 -6.92 36.32
N THR A 28 1.56 -6.68 37.57
CA THR A 28 0.40 -7.37 38.12
C THR A 28 -0.91 -6.75 37.65
N GLN A 29 -1.97 -7.56 37.53
CA GLN A 29 -3.29 -7.07 37.14
C GLN A 29 -3.85 -5.99 38.13
N PRO A 30 -3.64 -6.08 39.49
CA PRO A 30 -3.98 -4.98 40.39
C PRO A 30 -3.27 -3.66 40.06
N ALA A 31 -1.99 -3.71 39.58
CA ALA A 31 -1.26 -2.52 39.17
C ALA A 31 -1.88 -1.87 37.92
N VAL A 32 -2.30 -2.68 36.93
CA VAL A 32 -3.03 -2.19 35.78
C VAL A 32 -4.35 -1.53 36.18
N THR A 33 -5.13 -2.19 37.05
CA THR A 33 -6.41 -1.65 37.54
C THR A 33 -6.21 -0.33 38.25
N LYS A 34 -5.25 -0.24 39.17
CA LYS A 34 -4.96 0.98 39.94
C LYS A 34 -4.42 2.10 39.05
N GLY A 35 -3.60 1.76 38.07
CA GLY A 35 -3.07 2.72 37.08
C GLY A 35 -4.18 3.35 36.25
N LEU A 36 -5.09 2.53 35.71
CA LEU A 36 -6.25 2.98 34.94
C LEU A 36 -7.21 3.82 35.81
N GLN A 37 -7.49 3.37 37.03
CA GLN A 37 -8.36 4.07 37.98
C GLN A 37 -7.81 5.47 38.28
N ARG A 38 -6.53 5.58 38.68
CA ARG A 38 -5.88 6.85 38.98
C ARG A 38 -5.90 7.82 37.80
N MET A 39 -5.75 7.31 36.61
CA MET A 39 -5.81 8.13 35.40
C MET A 39 -7.22 8.68 35.17
N GLN A 40 -8.26 7.89 35.33
CA GLN A 40 -9.66 8.30 35.21
C GLN A 40 -10.06 9.28 36.33
N GLU A 41 -9.65 9.04 37.55
CA GLU A 41 -9.87 9.93 38.70
C GLU A 41 -9.18 11.30 38.50
N HIS A 42 -7.93 11.31 38.00
CA HIS A 42 -7.16 12.53 37.79
C HIS A 42 -7.81 13.49 36.78
N TYR A 43 -8.46 12.93 35.75
CA TYR A 43 -9.13 13.73 34.69
C TYR A 43 -10.64 13.83 34.88
N ASP A 44 -11.17 13.18 35.91
CA ASP A 44 -12.64 13.07 36.14
C ASP A 44 -13.38 12.57 34.87
N ILE A 45 -12.75 11.62 34.15
CA ILE A 45 -13.29 11.06 32.90
C ILE A 45 -13.22 9.54 32.94
N ARG A 46 -14.35 8.89 32.69
CA ARG A 46 -14.38 7.46 32.49
C ARG A 46 -13.95 7.12 31.05
N LEU A 47 -12.82 6.40 30.92
CA LEU A 47 -12.24 6.02 29.64
C LEU A 47 -12.64 4.61 29.21
N MET A 48 -12.93 3.72 30.17
CA MET A 48 -13.32 2.34 29.93
C MET A 48 -14.41 1.89 30.87
N ASN A 49 -15.33 1.06 30.33
CA ASN A 49 -16.34 0.35 31.09
C ASN A 49 -15.96 -1.13 31.25
N ARG A 50 -16.31 -1.72 32.38
CA ARG A 50 -16.08 -3.13 32.66
C ARG A 50 -17.37 -3.92 32.53
N PHE A 51 -17.37 -4.95 31.68
CA PHE A 51 -18.44 -5.91 31.51
C PHE A 51 -17.91 -7.33 31.80
N GLY A 52 -18.03 -7.74 33.07
CA GLY A 52 -17.44 -8.98 33.52
C GLY A 52 -15.91 -8.98 33.42
N LYS A 53 -15.34 -9.80 32.53
CA LYS A 53 -13.90 -9.83 32.25
C LYS A 53 -13.49 -8.94 31.06
N LYS A 54 -14.46 -8.37 30.30
CA LYS A 54 -14.19 -7.50 29.15
C LYS A 54 -14.10 -6.04 29.57
N MET A 55 -13.18 -5.32 28.94
CA MET A 55 -13.04 -3.87 29.02
C MET A 55 -13.44 -3.28 27.67
N VAL A 56 -14.32 -2.28 27.68
CA VAL A 56 -14.85 -1.61 26.50
C VAL A 56 -14.60 -0.12 26.61
N LEU A 57 -14.13 0.52 25.56
CA LEU A 57 -13.88 1.96 25.52
C LEU A 57 -15.19 2.76 25.63
N THR A 58 -15.11 3.91 26.28
CA THR A 58 -16.11 4.99 26.17
C THR A 58 -15.76 5.86 24.95
N ASN A 59 -16.63 6.78 24.54
CA ASN A 59 -16.33 7.74 23.47
C ASN A 59 -15.04 8.54 23.79
N ALA A 60 -14.83 8.97 25.04
CA ALA A 60 -13.59 9.62 25.45
C ALA A 60 -12.39 8.65 25.39
N GLY A 61 -12.61 7.38 25.75
CA GLY A 61 -11.61 6.33 25.61
C GLY A 61 -11.20 6.09 24.17
N GLU A 62 -12.13 6.10 23.20
CA GLU A 62 -11.81 5.93 21.78
C GLU A 62 -10.93 7.04 21.23
N VAL A 63 -11.24 8.29 21.60
CA VAL A 63 -10.42 9.44 21.20
C VAL A 63 -9.00 9.30 21.77
N LEU A 64 -8.89 9.00 23.06
CA LEU A 64 -7.59 8.85 23.71
C LEU A 64 -6.82 7.62 23.18
N PHE A 65 -7.53 6.54 22.85
CA PHE A 65 -6.91 5.33 22.29
C PHE A 65 -6.21 5.62 20.96
N LYS A 66 -6.88 6.34 20.05
CA LYS A 66 -6.30 6.75 18.76
C LYS A 66 -5.05 7.62 18.92
N ILE A 67 -5.04 8.49 19.94
CA ILE A 67 -3.88 9.34 20.25
C ILE A 67 -2.75 8.48 20.84
N ALA A 68 -3.08 7.61 21.80
CA ALA A 68 -2.12 6.71 22.45
C ALA A 68 -1.45 5.76 21.45
N GLU A 69 -2.20 5.24 20.50
CA GLU A 69 -1.69 4.40 19.41
C GLU A 69 -0.59 5.10 18.62
N LYS A 70 -0.80 6.36 18.22
CA LYS A 70 0.21 7.18 17.52
C LYS A 70 1.45 7.46 18.38
N ILE A 71 1.26 7.75 19.67
CA ILE A 71 2.37 8.00 20.59
C ILE A 71 3.25 6.74 20.73
N PHE A 72 2.66 5.57 20.91
CA PHE A 72 3.42 4.33 21.07
C PHE A 72 4.02 3.81 19.76
N GLU A 73 3.43 4.15 18.62
CA GLU A 73 4.08 3.93 17.33
C GLU A 73 5.32 4.81 17.17
N LEU A 74 5.28 6.08 17.59
CA LEU A 74 6.44 6.98 17.62
C LEU A 74 7.51 6.51 18.63
N GLU A 75 7.12 6.05 19.83
CA GLU A 75 8.04 5.44 20.82
C GLU A 75 8.79 4.26 20.19
N LYS A 76 8.06 3.37 19.54
CA LYS A 76 8.63 2.21 18.86
C LYS A 76 9.61 2.61 17.75
N HIS A 77 9.28 3.62 16.94
CA HIS A 77 10.18 4.17 15.92
C HIS A 77 11.45 4.75 16.54
N ALA A 78 11.32 5.49 17.65
CA ALA A 78 12.49 6.02 18.37
C ALA A 78 13.40 4.89 18.87
N GLU A 79 12.83 3.82 19.43
CA GLU A 79 13.61 2.65 19.86
C GLU A 79 14.29 1.94 18.68
N GLU A 80 13.58 1.77 17.56
CA GLU A 80 14.13 1.17 16.34
C GLU A 80 15.30 2.01 15.81
N ASN A 81 15.17 3.33 15.73
CA ASN A 81 16.22 4.24 15.30
C ASN A 81 17.45 4.21 16.26
N ILE A 82 17.23 4.18 17.58
CA ILE A 82 18.31 4.04 18.55
C ILE A 82 19.04 2.70 18.38
N ARG A 83 18.31 1.61 18.13
CA ARG A 83 18.91 0.31 17.84
C ARG A 83 19.73 0.32 16.54
N GLU A 84 19.22 0.99 15.49
CA GLU A 84 19.96 1.18 14.24
C GLU A 84 21.26 1.96 14.46
N LEU A 85 21.23 3.04 15.23
CA LEU A 85 22.42 3.81 15.61
C LEU A 85 23.43 2.98 16.40
N LYS A 86 22.98 2.08 17.27
CA LYS A 86 23.85 1.15 18.02
C LYS A 86 24.39 0.00 17.18
N GLN A 87 23.65 -0.43 16.17
CA GLN A 87 23.96 -1.59 15.34
C GLN A 87 24.13 -1.16 13.88
N ARG A 88 25.13 -0.34 13.55
CA ARG A 88 25.47 0.18 12.20
C ARG A 88 25.37 -0.84 11.02
N LYS A 89 24.83 -2.03 11.23
CA LYS A 89 24.71 -3.11 10.24
C LYS A 89 23.37 -3.86 10.24
N LYS A 90 22.44 -3.59 11.15
CA LYS A 90 21.13 -4.29 11.21
C LYS A 90 20.01 -3.26 11.31
N GLY A 91 19.30 -3.04 10.23
CA GLY A 91 18.13 -2.17 10.18
C GLY A 91 16.88 -2.92 9.72
N ARG A 92 15.74 -2.26 9.81
CA ARG A 92 14.49 -2.74 9.26
C ARG A 92 13.87 -1.67 8.40
N ILE A 93 13.36 -2.06 7.23
CA ILE A 93 12.53 -1.19 6.36
C ILE A 93 11.17 -1.85 6.20
N ARG A 94 10.11 -1.12 6.55
CA ARG A 94 8.71 -1.54 6.37
C ARG A 94 8.18 -0.86 5.13
N ILE A 95 7.92 -1.63 4.10
CA ILE A 95 7.43 -1.16 2.80
C ILE A 95 5.97 -1.57 2.66
N GLN A 96 5.16 -0.67 2.12
CA GLN A 96 3.83 -0.99 1.64
C GLN A 96 3.69 -0.55 0.19
N ALA A 97 3.00 -1.33 -0.62
CA ALA A 97 2.90 -1.04 -2.05
C ALA A 97 1.55 -1.47 -2.62
N SER A 98 1.12 -0.75 -3.66
CA SER A 98 0.06 -1.23 -4.55
C SER A 98 0.47 -2.54 -5.23
N GLU A 99 -0.50 -3.37 -5.61
CA GLU A 99 -0.24 -4.69 -6.18
C GLU A 99 0.71 -4.63 -7.39
N SER A 100 0.44 -3.73 -8.34
CA SER A 100 1.25 -3.63 -9.55
C SER A 100 2.70 -3.27 -9.25
N PHE A 101 2.95 -2.30 -8.36
CA PHE A 101 4.32 -1.91 -8.02
C PHE A 101 5.01 -2.98 -7.17
N GLY A 102 4.34 -3.45 -6.13
CA GLY A 102 4.93 -4.39 -5.17
C GLY A 102 5.26 -5.75 -5.77
N ALA A 103 4.45 -6.25 -6.72
CA ALA A 103 4.66 -7.55 -7.33
C ALA A 103 5.62 -7.52 -8.54
N TYR A 104 5.60 -6.44 -9.34
CA TYR A 104 6.26 -6.43 -10.64
C TYR A 104 7.47 -5.49 -10.76
N TYR A 105 7.59 -4.49 -9.90
CA TYR A 105 8.69 -3.51 -9.92
C TYR A 105 9.60 -3.63 -8.70
N LEU A 106 9.02 -3.69 -7.51
CA LEU A 106 9.76 -3.68 -6.26
C LEU A 106 10.82 -4.80 -6.11
N PRO A 107 10.60 -6.05 -6.59
CA PRO A 107 11.63 -7.09 -6.51
C PRO A 107 12.95 -6.73 -7.20
N SER A 108 12.89 -6.03 -8.35
CA SER A 108 14.09 -5.61 -9.09
C SER A 108 14.87 -4.50 -8.35
N ILE A 109 14.19 -3.68 -7.55
CA ILE A 109 14.80 -2.66 -6.68
C ILE A 109 15.42 -3.33 -5.45
N MET A 110 14.69 -4.28 -4.84
CA MET A 110 15.11 -4.93 -3.60
C MET A 110 16.31 -5.87 -3.78
N ASN A 111 16.44 -6.54 -4.93
CA ASN A 111 17.51 -7.50 -5.15
C ASN A 111 18.92 -6.88 -5.00
N PRO A 112 19.30 -5.80 -5.69
CA PRO A 112 20.60 -5.16 -5.48
C PRO A 112 20.75 -4.57 -4.07
N PHE A 113 19.68 -3.98 -3.53
CA PHE A 113 19.71 -3.41 -2.18
C PHE A 113 19.96 -4.47 -1.10
N SER A 114 19.28 -5.61 -1.17
CA SER A 114 19.46 -6.71 -0.21
C SER A 114 20.87 -7.32 -0.30
N LYS A 115 21.47 -7.35 -1.49
CA LYS A 115 22.87 -7.80 -1.67
C LYS A 115 23.86 -6.83 -1.02
N ALA A 116 23.65 -5.53 -1.16
CA ALA A 116 24.47 -4.50 -0.53
C ALA A 116 24.30 -4.44 1.00
N HIS A 117 23.14 -4.85 1.49
CA HIS A 117 22.76 -4.75 2.90
C HIS A 117 22.24 -6.11 3.44
N PRO A 118 23.05 -7.16 3.52
CA PRO A 118 22.59 -8.54 3.80
C PRO A 118 22.03 -8.75 5.21
N LEU A 119 22.23 -7.81 6.13
CA LEU A 119 21.76 -7.90 7.52
C LEU A 119 20.47 -7.12 7.77
N ILE A 120 19.90 -6.49 6.72
CA ILE A 120 18.67 -5.70 6.84
C ILE A 120 17.44 -6.59 6.70
N ASN A 121 16.46 -6.33 7.55
CA ASN A 121 15.14 -6.96 7.43
C ASN A 121 14.21 -6.03 6.63
N ILE A 122 13.76 -6.48 5.46
CA ILE A 122 12.78 -5.77 4.66
C ILE A 122 11.46 -6.52 4.75
N SER A 123 10.39 -5.83 5.16
CA SER A 123 9.03 -6.36 5.12
C SER A 123 8.22 -5.61 4.09
N VAL A 124 7.51 -6.34 3.22
CA VAL A 124 6.66 -5.76 2.17
C VAL A 124 5.23 -6.25 2.37
N ASN A 125 4.29 -5.31 2.40
CA ASN A 125 2.86 -5.61 2.41
C ASN A 125 2.21 -4.99 1.16
N ILE A 126 1.43 -5.78 0.45
CA ILE A 126 0.64 -5.34 -0.70
C ILE A 126 -0.74 -4.90 -0.20
N LEU A 127 -1.10 -3.65 -0.46
CA LEU A 127 -2.33 -3.03 0.03
C LEU A 127 -2.92 -2.06 -1.01
N PRO A 128 -4.22 -1.75 -0.95
CA PRO A 128 -4.82 -0.63 -1.69
C PRO A 128 -4.11 0.70 -1.38
N ASN A 129 -4.08 1.60 -2.37
CA ASN A 129 -3.35 2.88 -2.25
C ASN A 129 -3.78 3.73 -1.04
N GLU A 130 -5.08 3.78 -0.75
CA GLU A 130 -5.65 4.52 0.37
C GLU A 130 -5.13 4.00 1.71
N HIS A 131 -5.03 2.67 1.84
CA HIS A 131 -4.46 2.05 3.03
C HIS A 131 -2.97 2.31 3.16
N VAL A 132 -2.22 2.32 2.04
CA VAL A 132 -0.80 2.70 2.05
C VAL A 132 -0.64 4.13 2.56
N VAL A 133 -1.38 5.09 1.99
CA VAL A 133 -1.29 6.51 2.40
C VAL A 133 -1.72 6.70 3.85
N LYS A 134 -2.80 6.07 4.28
CA LYS A 134 -3.24 6.10 5.68
C LYS A 134 -2.16 5.56 6.63
N ASN A 135 -1.58 4.41 6.32
CA ASN A 135 -0.56 3.79 7.15
C ASN A 135 0.75 4.61 7.18
N ILE A 136 1.09 5.30 6.09
CA ILE A 136 2.17 6.30 6.08
C ILE A 136 1.84 7.47 7.00
N ALA A 137 0.64 8.03 6.90
CA ALA A 137 0.20 9.16 7.73
C ALA A 137 0.16 8.81 9.23
N ASP A 138 -0.10 7.54 9.55
CA ASP A 138 -0.13 7.00 10.91
C ASP A 138 1.24 6.43 11.36
N LEU A 139 2.33 6.59 10.57
CA LEU A 139 3.68 6.09 10.82
C LEU A 139 3.76 4.55 11.00
N ALA A 140 2.77 3.82 10.53
CA ALA A 140 2.71 2.36 10.62
C ALA A 140 3.69 1.65 9.66
N CYS A 141 4.19 2.35 8.63
CA CYS A 141 5.25 1.88 7.74
C CYS A 141 6.27 2.99 7.45
N ASP A 142 7.36 2.65 6.78
CA ASP A 142 8.47 3.57 6.59
C ASP A 142 8.38 4.28 5.24
N ILE A 143 8.00 3.55 4.21
CA ILE A 143 7.90 4.01 2.84
C ILE A 143 6.76 3.28 2.15
N GLY A 144 6.09 3.95 1.24
CA GLY A 144 5.01 3.39 0.44
C GLY A 144 5.17 3.63 -1.05
N PHE A 145 4.51 2.79 -1.86
CA PHE A 145 4.45 2.92 -3.31
C PHE A 145 2.99 2.83 -3.77
N ILE A 146 2.52 3.91 -4.40
CA ILE A 146 1.13 4.02 -4.86
C ILE A 146 1.09 4.25 -6.36
N SER A 147 -0.03 3.92 -7.00
CA SER A 147 -0.20 3.95 -8.46
C SER A 147 -1.00 5.16 -8.97
N TYR A 148 -1.36 6.07 -8.10
CA TYR A 148 -1.91 7.40 -8.40
C TYR A 148 -1.70 8.32 -7.20
N PRO A 149 -1.67 9.66 -7.40
CA PRO A 149 -1.44 10.58 -6.31
C PRO A 149 -2.67 10.66 -5.40
N ILE A 150 -2.43 10.55 -4.11
CA ILE A 150 -3.45 10.81 -3.06
C ILE A 150 -2.92 11.95 -2.21
N GLU A 151 -3.64 13.06 -2.21
CA GLU A 151 -3.29 14.21 -1.38
C GLU A 151 -3.58 13.93 0.09
N HIS A 152 -2.57 14.14 0.92
CA HIS A 152 -2.69 14.05 2.37
C HIS A 152 -1.71 15.00 3.05
N GLU A 153 -2.19 15.79 4.02
CA GLU A 153 -1.40 16.85 4.68
C GLU A 153 -0.06 16.38 5.26
N LYS A 154 -0.01 15.14 5.78
CA LYS A 154 1.16 14.54 6.44
C LYS A 154 2.06 13.74 5.52
N VAL A 155 1.64 13.48 4.28
CA VAL A 155 2.35 12.57 3.37
C VAL A 155 3.09 13.36 2.32
N TYR A 156 4.38 13.07 2.17
CA TYR A 156 5.18 13.50 1.03
C TYR A 156 4.98 12.50 -0.11
N THR A 157 4.79 13.03 -1.31
CA THR A 157 4.54 12.23 -2.51
C THR A 157 5.51 12.66 -3.61
N HIS A 158 6.27 11.70 -4.13
CA HIS A 158 7.27 11.88 -5.18
C HIS A 158 7.01 10.93 -6.34
N ALA A 159 6.84 11.46 -7.56
CA ALA A 159 6.65 10.64 -8.77
C ALA A 159 7.98 9.99 -9.16
N ILE A 160 7.99 8.66 -9.31
CA ILE A 160 9.22 7.88 -9.57
C ILE A 160 9.25 7.23 -10.94
N LEU A 161 8.10 6.82 -11.47
CA LEU A 161 8.04 6.00 -12.67
C LEU A 161 6.76 6.28 -13.46
N GLU A 162 6.88 6.28 -14.78
CA GLU A 162 5.75 6.25 -15.70
C GLU A 162 5.53 4.81 -16.20
N ASP A 163 4.30 4.31 -16.10
CA ASP A 163 3.89 2.97 -16.46
C ASP A 163 2.90 3.02 -17.62
N GLN A 164 3.17 2.24 -18.65
CA GLN A 164 2.30 2.15 -19.83
C GLN A 164 1.19 1.11 -19.58
N LEU A 165 -0.06 1.50 -19.83
CA LEU A 165 -1.20 0.61 -19.85
C LEU A 165 -1.52 0.18 -21.30
N VAL A 166 -1.90 -1.08 -21.44
CA VAL A 166 -2.25 -1.70 -22.73
C VAL A 166 -3.52 -2.52 -22.60
N PHE A 167 -4.28 -2.63 -23.67
CA PHE A 167 -5.35 -3.60 -23.73
C PHE A 167 -4.77 -4.99 -24.03
N ILE A 168 -5.09 -5.97 -23.20
CA ILE A 168 -4.71 -7.36 -23.37
C ILE A 168 -5.90 -8.20 -23.79
N LEU A 169 -5.65 -9.21 -24.62
CA LEU A 169 -6.63 -10.15 -25.17
C LEU A 169 -5.97 -11.48 -25.59
N PRO A 170 -6.74 -12.54 -25.82
CA PRO A 170 -6.21 -13.79 -26.36
C PRO A 170 -5.63 -13.60 -27.77
N PRO A 171 -4.62 -14.39 -28.18
CA PRO A 171 -3.96 -14.24 -29.49
C PRO A 171 -4.89 -14.45 -30.70
N ASP A 172 -5.92 -15.27 -30.54
CA ASP A 172 -6.91 -15.60 -31.57
C ASP A 172 -8.10 -14.64 -31.63
N HIS A 173 -8.11 -13.63 -30.76
CA HIS A 173 -9.20 -12.68 -30.65
C HIS A 173 -9.41 -11.90 -31.98
N PRO A 174 -10.67 -11.68 -32.43
CA PRO A 174 -10.95 -11.02 -33.71
C PRO A 174 -10.30 -9.65 -33.87
N VAL A 175 -10.15 -8.88 -32.80
CA VAL A 175 -9.50 -7.56 -32.80
C VAL A 175 -8.03 -7.63 -33.26
N CYS A 176 -7.33 -8.75 -33.07
CA CYS A 176 -5.95 -8.92 -33.53
C CYS A 176 -5.82 -8.87 -35.08
N ARG A 177 -6.91 -9.11 -35.80
CA ARG A 177 -6.96 -9.08 -37.27
C ARG A 177 -7.23 -7.67 -37.85
N ILE A 178 -7.58 -6.71 -37.01
CA ILE A 178 -7.85 -5.34 -37.40
C ILE A 178 -6.51 -4.63 -37.58
N LYS A 179 -6.19 -4.20 -38.82
CA LYS A 179 -4.90 -3.56 -39.13
C LYS A 179 -4.68 -2.21 -38.44
N ARG A 180 -5.75 -1.51 -38.06
CA ARG A 180 -5.70 -0.19 -37.41
C ARG A 180 -6.81 -0.11 -36.38
N ASN A 181 -6.52 -0.55 -35.18
CA ASN A 181 -7.49 -0.52 -34.10
C ASN A 181 -7.79 0.92 -33.69
N ARG A 182 -9.08 1.26 -33.66
CA ARG A 182 -9.57 2.50 -33.05
C ARG A 182 -10.13 2.16 -31.67
N PRO A 183 -10.12 3.10 -30.72
CA PRO A 183 -10.72 2.87 -29.41
C PRO A 183 -12.15 2.32 -29.49
N LYS A 184 -12.94 2.80 -30.46
CA LYS A 184 -14.33 2.40 -30.67
C LYS A 184 -14.50 0.94 -31.13
N ASP A 185 -13.47 0.32 -31.68
CA ASP A 185 -13.53 -1.08 -32.09
C ASP A 185 -13.59 -2.03 -30.87
N LEU A 186 -13.26 -1.52 -29.67
CA LEU A 186 -13.35 -2.25 -28.41
C LEU A 186 -14.78 -2.32 -27.83
N GLU A 187 -15.69 -1.45 -28.28
CA GLU A 187 -17.07 -1.31 -27.78
C GLU A 187 -17.89 -2.59 -27.94
N SER A 188 -17.59 -3.40 -28.94
CA SER A 188 -18.31 -4.63 -29.27
C SER A 188 -17.91 -5.84 -28.43
N TYR A 189 -16.94 -5.68 -27.51
CA TYR A 189 -16.41 -6.80 -26.75
C TYR A 189 -16.60 -6.62 -25.24
N PRO A 190 -16.82 -7.72 -24.51
CA PRO A 190 -16.93 -7.65 -23.06
C PRO A 190 -15.61 -7.22 -22.42
N MET A 191 -15.69 -6.32 -21.43
CA MET A 191 -14.54 -5.81 -20.72
C MET A 191 -14.45 -6.42 -19.33
N ILE A 192 -13.23 -6.83 -18.96
CA ILE A 192 -12.86 -7.21 -17.62
C ILE A 192 -12.20 -6.00 -16.98
N VAL A 193 -12.78 -5.53 -15.89
CA VAL A 193 -12.33 -4.31 -15.21
C VAL A 193 -11.75 -4.63 -13.84
N HIS A 194 -10.88 -3.74 -13.37
CA HIS A 194 -10.47 -3.77 -11.98
C HIS A 194 -11.61 -3.38 -11.06
N GLU A 195 -11.53 -3.80 -9.77
CA GLU A 195 -12.47 -3.43 -8.75
C GLU A 195 -12.69 -1.91 -8.68
N LYS A 196 -13.92 -1.55 -8.35
CA LYS A 196 -14.35 -0.16 -8.19
C LYS A 196 -13.39 0.58 -7.22
N ASP A 197 -13.20 1.86 -7.47
CA ASP A 197 -12.33 2.77 -6.70
C ASP A 197 -10.81 2.46 -6.78
N SER A 198 -10.39 1.47 -7.57
CA SER A 198 -8.98 1.25 -7.87
C SER A 198 -8.46 2.22 -8.96
N ALA A 199 -7.13 2.52 -8.94
CA ALA A 199 -6.53 3.36 -9.97
C ALA A 199 -6.72 2.84 -11.40
N PRO A 200 -6.52 1.54 -11.69
CA PRO A 200 -6.78 1.01 -13.01
C PRO A 200 -8.25 1.16 -13.45
N HIS A 201 -9.20 1.04 -12.53
CA HIS A 201 -10.61 1.25 -12.80
C HIS A 201 -10.89 2.71 -13.19
N GLN A 202 -10.38 3.68 -12.44
CA GLN A 202 -10.54 5.10 -12.74
C GLN A 202 -9.95 5.45 -14.11
N ILE A 203 -8.70 5.03 -14.38
CA ILE A 203 -8.02 5.28 -15.67
C ILE A 203 -8.79 4.63 -16.83
N PHE A 204 -9.34 3.43 -16.63
CA PHE A 204 -10.15 2.75 -17.62
C PHE A 204 -11.40 3.57 -17.97
N HIS A 205 -12.15 4.03 -16.97
CA HIS A 205 -13.36 4.81 -17.19
C HIS A 205 -13.05 6.18 -17.81
N GLU A 206 -12.06 6.91 -17.32
CA GLU A 206 -11.60 8.17 -17.93
C GLU A 206 -11.22 7.99 -19.41
N PHE A 207 -10.56 6.89 -19.73
CA PHE A 207 -10.21 6.56 -21.11
C PHE A 207 -11.47 6.30 -21.95
N MET A 208 -12.42 5.53 -21.47
CA MET A 208 -13.66 5.23 -22.17
C MET A 208 -14.50 6.48 -22.40
N ASP A 209 -14.68 7.30 -21.37
CA ASP A 209 -15.44 8.55 -21.42
C ASP A 209 -14.82 9.54 -22.41
N LYS A 210 -13.49 9.74 -22.34
CA LYS A 210 -12.76 10.64 -23.24
C LYS A 210 -12.89 10.25 -24.71
N ASN A 211 -13.06 8.97 -25.01
CA ASN A 211 -13.18 8.44 -26.36
C ASN A 211 -14.64 8.18 -26.78
N ASN A 212 -15.63 8.55 -25.94
CA ASN A 212 -17.06 8.29 -26.14
C ASN A 212 -17.33 6.81 -26.46
N ILE A 213 -16.76 5.90 -25.66
CA ILE A 213 -16.91 4.45 -25.79
C ILE A 213 -17.85 3.95 -24.70
N SER A 214 -18.94 3.34 -25.09
CA SER A 214 -19.84 2.65 -24.20
C SER A 214 -19.42 1.19 -24.06
N VAL A 215 -19.01 0.78 -22.88
CA VAL A 215 -18.58 -0.61 -22.65
C VAL A 215 -19.54 -1.37 -21.77
N THR A 216 -19.68 -2.65 -22.08
CA THR A 216 -20.35 -3.60 -21.19
C THR A 216 -19.29 -4.26 -20.31
N SER A 217 -19.24 -3.90 -19.02
CA SER A 217 -18.43 -4.63 -18.07
C SER A 217 -19.03 -6.01 -17.84
N SER A 218 -18.27 -7.06 -18.13
CA SER A 218 -18.70 -8.45 -17.95
C SER A 218 -18.23 -9.06 -16.64
N LEU A 219 -17.12 -8.55 -16.11
CA LEU A 219 -16.46 -9.09 -14.93
C LEU A 219 -15.63 -8.02 -14.22
N GLU A 220 -15.76 -7.95 -12.90
CA GLU A 220 -14.95 -7.10 -12.03
C GLU A 220 -14.05 -7.96 -11.14
N LEU A 221 -12.74 -7.70 -11.13
CA LEU A 221 -11.75 -8.48 -10.40
C LEU A 221 -10.74 -7.56 -9.70
N SER A 222 -10.32 -7.93 -8.49
CA SER A 222 -9.40 -7.15 -7.66
C SER A 222 -7.92 -7.49 -7.85
N SER A 223 -7.59 -8.54 -8.60
CA SER A 223 -6.22 -9.04 -8.76
C SER A 223 -5.77 -9.05 -10.21
N ASN A 224 -4.60 -8.49 -10.48
CA ASN A 224 -3.97 -8.55 -11.80
C ASN A 224 -3.83 -9.99 -12.34
N ARG A 225 -3.51 -10.94 -11.44
CA ARG A 225 -3.40 -12.35 -11.82
C ARG A 225 -4.74 -12.93 -12.27
N ALA A 226 -5.82 -12.62 -11.55
CA ALA A 226 -7.17 -13.07 -11.91
C ALA A 226 -7.62 -12.46 -13.23
N ILE A 227 -7.36 -11.18 -13.45
CA ILE A 227 -7.66 -10.48 -14.72
C ILE A 227 -6.93 -11.15 -15.88
N LYS A 228 -5.61 -11.37 -15.79
CA LYS A 228 -4.85 -12.05 -16.86
C LYS A 228 -5.42 -13.43 -17.18
N ARG A 229 -5.74 -14.23 -16.16
CA ARG A 229 -6.34 -15.55 -16.35
C ARG A 229 -7.72 -15.50 -16.98
N ALA A 230 -8.55 -14.54 -16.61
CA ALA A 230 -9.86 -14.35 -17.22
C ALA A 230 -9.74 -13.96 -18.70
N VAL A 231 -8.79 -13.10 -19.06
CA VAL A 231 -8.48 -12.75 -20.45
C VAL A 231 -7.94 -13.97 -21.22
N GLU A 232 -6.98 -14.73 -20.68
CA GLU A 232 -6.48 -15.96 -21.28
C GLU A 232 -7.59 -16.97 -21.57
N SER A 233 -8.62 -17.02 -20.72
CA SER A 233 -9.80 -17.88 -20.90
C SER A 233 -10.83 -17.35 -21.89
N GLY A 234 -10.60 -16.20 -22.53
CA GLY A 234 -11.50 -15.62 -23.52
C GLY A 234 -12.75 -14.92 -22.95
N LEU A 235 -12.77 -14.59 -21.63
CA LEU A 235 -13.91 -13.96 -20.98
C LEU A 235 -14.07 -12.47 -21.35
N GLY A 236 -13.06 -11.86 -21.97
CA GLY A 236 -13.10 -10.47 -22.40
C GLY A 236 -11.73 -9.87 -22.58
N ILE A 237 -11.70 -8.54 -22.75
CA ILE A 237 -10.51 -7.71 -22.92
C ILE A 237 -10.28 -6.95 -21.61
N ALA A 238 -9.05 -6.67 -21.24
CA ALA A 238 -8.73 -5.87 -20.05
C ALA A 238 -7.68 -4.80 -20.34
N LEU A 239 -7.78 -3.65 -19.67
CA LEU A 239 -6.73 -2.63 -19.62
C LEU A 239 -5.83 -2.93 -18.42
N ILE A 240 -4.55 -3.14 -18.65
CA ILE A 240 -3.58 -3.50 -17.61
C ILE A 240 -2.20 -2.89 -17.92
N SER A 241 -1.34 -2.80 -16.91
CA SER A 241 0.06 -2.44 -17.12
C SER A 241 0.75 -3.42 -18.08
N ARG A 242 1.47 -2.88 -19.05
CA ARG A 242 2.28 -3.69 -19.97
C ARG A 242 3.30 -4.55 -19.21
N LYS A 243 3.90 -3.99 -18.16
CA LYS A 243 4.85 -4.71 -17.30
C LYS A 243 4.21 -5.87 -16.55
N VAL A 244 2.97 -5.68 -16.08
CA VAL A 244 2.21 -6.74 -15.40
C VAL A 244 1.88 -7.92 -16.33
N ALA A 245 1.66 -7.65 -17.61
CA ALA A 245 1.34 -8.68 -18.61
C ALA A 245 2.55 -9.15 -19.43
N GLU A 246 3.75 -8.69 -19.10
CA GLU A 246 4.96 -8.89 -19.91
C GLU A 246 5.27 -10.37 -20.18
N GLU A 247 5.18 -11.21 -19.16
CA GLU A 247 5.46 -12.66 -19.29
C GLU A 247 4.46 -13.35 -20.23
N GLU A 248 3.18 -13.06 -20.09
CA GLU A 248 2.13 -13.63 -20.92
C GLU A 248 2.21 -13.12 -22.36
N ILE A 249 2.61 -11.86 -22.57
CA ILE A 249 2.82 -11.32 -23.90
C ILE A 249 4.04 -11.95 -24.57
N GLN A 250 5.17 -12.07 -23.87
CA GLN A 250 6.39 -12.69 -24.39
C GLN A 250 6.19 -14.18 -24.71
N SER A 251 5.41 -14.89 -23.90
CA SER A 251 5.08 -16.31 -24.13
C SER A 251 3.95 -16.53 -25.16
N GLY A 252 3.35 -15.48 -25.70
CA GLY A 252 2.27 -15.57 -26.67
C GLY A 252 0.92 -16.03 -26.12
N ARG A 253 0.78 -16.12 -24.79
CA ARG A 253 -0.53 -16.42 -24.14
C ARG A 253 -1.51 -15.26 -24.21
N LEU A 254 -0.99 -14.05 -24.25
CA LEU A 254 -1.76 -12.82 -24.42
C LEU A 254 -1.14 -11.95 -25.52
N MET A 255 -1.98 -11.16 -26.16
CA MET A 255 -1.57 -10.10 -27.08
C MET A 255 -1.86 -8.74 -26.44
N ALA A 256 -0.93 -7.79 -26.61
CA ALA A 256 -1.17 -6.39 -26.28
C ALA A 256 -1.55 -5.64 -27.56
N ILE A 257 -2.68 -4.94 -27.54
CA ILE A 257 -3.07 -4.09 -28.66
C ILE A 257 -2.53 -2.69 -28.42
N PRO A 258 -1.69 -2.17 -29.33
CA PRO A 258 -1.45 -0.74 -29.38
C PRO A 258 -2.74 -0.07 -29.89
N VAL A 259 -3.25 0.88 -29.12
CA VAL A 259 -4.28 1.79 -29.64
C VAL A 259 -3.53 2.95 -30.27
N PRO A 260 -3.52 3.09 -31.62
CA PRO A 260 -2.79 4.17 -32.29
C PRO A 260 -3.25 5.53 -31.74
N ASP A 261 -2.31 6.44 -31.60
CA ASP A 261 -2.50 7.80 -31.11
C ASP A 261 -2.91 7.94 -29.64
N LEU A 262 -2.93 6.84 -28.87
CA LEU A 262 -3.32 6.84 -27.47
C LEU A 262 -2.30 6.10 -26.61
N SER A 263 -1.42 6.86 -25.98
CA SER A 263 -0.56 6.34 -24.90
C SER A 263 -1.28 6.50 -23.58
N ILE A 264 -1.86 5.39 -23.06
CA ILE A 264 -2.47 5.38 -21.74
C ILE A 264 -1.35 5.15 -20.73
N LYS A 265 -1.10 6.16 -19.92
CA LYS A 265 0.00 6.13 -18.95
C LYS A 265 -0.51 6.46 -17.57
N ARG A 266 0.11 5.87 -16.57
CA ARG A 266 -0.03 6.27 -15.16
C ARG A 266 1.33 6.51 -14.56
N LYS A 267 1.37 7.14 -13.40
CA LYS A 267 2.61 7.31 -12.63
C LYS A 267 2.54 6.49 -11.35
N PHE A 268 3.68 5.94 -10.97
CA PHE A 268 3.89 5.44 -9.63
C PHE A 268 4.57 6.49 -8.78
N TYR A 269 4.23 6.50 -7.51
CA TYR A 269 4.71 7.47 -6.55
C TYR A 269 5.31 6.76 -5.34
N LEU A 270 6.43 7.24 -4.88
CA LEU A 270 7.01 6.96 -3.59
C LEU A 270 6.39 7.91 -2.58
N VAL A 271 5.97 7.39 -1.44
CA VAL A 271 5.34 8.17 -0.36
C VAL A 271 5.97 7.85 0.99
N TYR A 272 6.15 8.88 1.82
CA TYR A 272 6.56 8.75 3.22
C TYR A 272 6.00 9.90 4.06
N HIS A 273 6.01 9.76 5.38
CA HIS A 273 5.49 10.81 6.27
C HIS A 273 6.43 12.03 6.27
N LYS A 274 5.91 13.25 6.12
CA LYS A 274 6.71 14.48 6.01
C LYS A 274 7.64 14.73 7.20
N GLU A 275 7.18 14.37 8.41
CA GLU A 275 7.95 14.53 9.65
C GLU A 275 8.71 13.26 10.05
N LYS A 276 8.81 12.28 9.17
CA LYS A 276 9.57 11.07 9.46
C LYS A 276 11.07 11.38 9.48
N PHE A 277 11.73 10.89 10.52
CA PHE A 277 13.19 10.85 10.51
C PHE A 277 13.67 9.87 9.44
N ILE A 278 14.36 10.38 8.45
CA ILE A 278 14.97 9.58 7.38
C ILE A 278 16.36 9.16 7.86
N SER A 279 16.50 7.90 8.25
CA SER A 279 17.80 7.31 8.60
C SER A 279 18.67 7.14 7.36
N ASP A 280 20.00 7.02 7.54
CA ASP A 280 20.94 6.76 6.44
C ASP A 280 20.53 5.53 5.62
N LEU A 281 20.00 4.50 6.28
CA LEU A 281 19.50 3.29 5.65
C LEU A 281 18.30 3.56 4.76
N LEU A 282 17.31 4.31 5.27
CA LEU A 282 16.09 4.63 4.51
C LEU A 282 16.43 5.57 3.36
N GLN A 283 17.33 6.54 3.56
CA GLN A 283 17.83 7.40 2.49
C GLN A 283 18.51 6.59 1.39
N SER A 284 19.40 5.66 1.76
CA SER A 284 20.05 4.77 0.80
C SER A 284 19.05 3.93 -0.01
N PHE A 285 17.93 3.53 0.61
CA PHE A 285 16.86 2.83 -0.12
C PHE A 285 16.10 3.75 -1.07
N ILE A 286 15.81 4.99 -0.67
CA ILE A 286 15.17 6.00 -1.52
C ILE A 286 16.07 6.31 -2.73
N ASP A 287 17.37 6.53 -2.50
CA ASP A 287 18.36 6.78 -3.57
C ASP A 287 18.44 5.58 -4.55
N GLN A 288 18.35 4.36 -4.03
CA GLN A 288 18.29 3.15 -4.85
C GLN A 288 17.02 3.09 -5.71
N VAL A 289 15.87 3.52 -5.18
CA VAL A 289 14.61 3.61 -5.93
C VAL A 289 14.74 4.61 -7.08
N ASP A 290 15.25 5.80 -6.81
CA ASP A 290 15.41 6.88 -7.79
C ASP A 290 16.41 6.50 -8.89
N HIS A 291 17.53 5.89 -8.50
CA HIS A 291 18.52 5.38 -9.44
C HIS A 291 17.91 4.31 -10.37
N TRP A 292 17.26 3.30 -9.79
CA TRP A 292 16.59 2.25 -10.53
C TRP A 292 15.51 2.81 -11.49
N ALA A 293 14.69 3.75 -11.03
CA ALA A 293 13.65 4.37 -11.84
C ALA A 293 14.23 5.11 -13.04
N SER A 294 15.35 5.82 -12.83
CA SER A 294 16.08 6.53 -13.89
C SER A 294 16.67 5.57 -14.93
N GLU A 295 17.23 4.44 -14.49
CA GLU A 295 17.74 3.42 -15.42
C GLU A 295 16.62 2.72 -16.18
N TYR A 296 15.52 2.37 -15.49
CA TYR A 296 14.36 1.75 -16.11
C TYR A 296 13.73 2.65 -17.17
N ALA A 297 13.60 3.96 -16.93
CA ALA A 297 13.08 4.91 -17.91
C ALA A 297 13.93 4.97 -19.17
N ARG A 298 15.26 4.85 -19.06
CA ARG A 298 16.19 4.81 -20.23
C ARG A 298 16.06 3.55 -21.07
N GLN A 299 15.69 2.42 -20.44
CA GLN A 299 15.55 1.13 -21.14
C GLN A 299 14.27 1.03 -21.95
N ILE A 300 13.23 1.78 -21.59
CA ILE A 300 11.92 1.76 -22.24
C ILE A 300 11.69 2.96 -23.20
N SER A 301 12.62 3.93 -23.24
CA SER A 301 12.63 5.06 -24.20
C SER A 301 13.25 4.65 -25.51
#